data_d97ba7d08871fb7725f082dfbdc6e4fc
#
_entry.id   d97ba7d08871fb7725f082dfbdc6e4fc
#
_cell.length_a   1.000
_cell.length_b   1.000
_cell.length_c   1.000
_cell.angle_alpha   90.00
_cell.angle_beta   90.00
_cell.angle_gamma   90.00
#
_symmetry.space_group_name_H-M   'P 1'
#
loop_
_entity.id
_entity.type
_entity.pdbx_description
1 polymer ?
#
loop_
_entity_poly.entity_id
_entity_poly.type
_entity_poly.pdbx_seq_one_letter_code
_entity_poly.pdbx_strand_id
1 'polypeptide(L)'
;VITIDQKELTVDLNATDKDFLKGVKAIDANDGDVTSSVVVESVSNFLSGGRRLVVLAAVDNHNNVSRANRIVKYAGYTSPTFDLKKPLCFEAGGSVKNEDLLKNLTVKDKIDGDLSNQVKILTNSVVDLYTPGEYPVKLQVSNSAGDTVSFQATIQVYDGTNRADIPFIHLKKY
;
A
#
# COMPACT_ATOMS: atom_id res chain seq x y z
N VAL A 1 -23.47 -21.67 15.36
CA VAL A 1 -22.81 -20.40 15.77
C VAL A 1 -21.32 -20.53 15.67
N ILE A 2 -20.66 -19.53 15.08
CA ILE A 2 -19.18 -19.42 15.03
C ILE A 2 -18.70 -18.67 16.26
N THR A 3 -17.75 -19.26 16.99
CA THR A 3 -17.04 -18.63 18.09
C THR A 3 -15.59 -18.38 17.72
N ILE A 4 -15.02 -17.28 18.19
CA ILE A 4 -13.67 -16.85 17.89
C ILE A 4 -12.98 -16.49 19.21
N ASP A 5 -11.87 -17.17 19.53
CA ASP A 5 -11.14 -16.94 20.79
C ASP A 5 -10.56 -15.53 20.87
N GLN A 6 -10.08 -15.02 19.74
CA GLN A 6 -9.48 -13.68 19.62
C GLN A 6 -10.13 -12.92 18.47
N LYS A 7 -10.79 -11.81 18.76
CA LYS A 7 -11.39 -10.93 17.75
C LYS A 7 -10.35 -10.19 16.90
N GLU A 8 -9.16 -9.93 17.45
CA GLU A 8 -8.00 -9.43 16.70
C GLU A 8 -6.86 -10.46 16.82
N LEU A 9 -6.42 -11.00 15.70
CA LEU A 9 -5.35 -11.98 15.59
C LEU A 9 -4.13 -11.32 14.92
N THR A 10 -2.95 -11.44 15.55
CA THR A 10 -1.70 -11.04 14.91
C THR A 10 -1.17 -12.18 14.06
N VAL A 11 -0.83 -11.87 12.79
CA VAL A 11 -0.33 -12.82 11.80
C VAL A 11 0.93 -12.29 11.13
N ASP A 12 1.69 -13.17 10.50
CA ASP A 12 2.86 -12.80 9.70
C ASP A 12 2.44 -12.20 8.34
N LEU A 13 3.37 -11.50 7.66
CA LEU A 13 3.11 -10.87 6.36
C LEU A 13 2.72 -11.88 5.26
N ASN A 14 3.17 -13.12 5.37
CA ASN A 14 2.88 -14.23 4.46
C ASN A 14 1.74 -15.14 4.94
N ALA A 15 0.95 -14.69 5.92
CA ALA A 15 -0.16 -15.47 6.45
C ALA A 15 -1.20 -15.80 5.36
N THR A 16 -1.71 -16.99 5.41
CA THR A 16 -2.72 -17.54 4.52
C THR A 16 -4.08 -17.65 5.23
N ASP A 17 -5.12 -18.03 4.49
CA ASP A 17 -6.46 -18.26 5.05
C ASP A 17 -6.44 -19.25 6.21
N LYS A 18 -5.56 -20.26 6.17
CA LYS A 18 -5.40 -21.23 7.26
C LYS A 18 -4.96 -20.56 8.56
N ASP A 19 -4.11 -19.55 8.47
CA ASP A 19 -3.67 -18.80 9.65
C ASP A 19 -4.81 -17.97 10.24
N PHE A 20 -5.71 -17.47 9.39
CA PHE A 20 -6.87 -16.69 9.82
C PHE A 20 -7.91 -17.54 10.55
N LEU A 21 -7.87 -18.86 10.43
CA LEU A 21 -8.79 -19.80 11.09
C LEU A 21 -8.31 -20.25 12.48
N LYS A 22 -7.14 -19.82 12.94
CA LYS A 22 -6.63 -20.21 14.27
C LYS A 22 -7.58 -19.75 15.38
N GLY A 23 -7.93 -20.67 16.30
CA GLY A 23 -8.81 -20.40 17.43
C GLY A 23 -10.29 -20.14 17.03
N VAL A 24 -10.71 -20.59 15.85
CA VAL A 24 -12.09 -20.53 15.40
C VAL A 24 -12.78 -21.89 15.65
N LYS A 25 -13.99 -21.85 16.17
CA LYS A 25 -14.88 -23.02 16.31
C LYS A 25 -16.27 -22.68 15.81
N ALA A 26 -16.93 -23.66 15.23
CA ALA A 26 -18.33 -23.54 14.82
C ALA A 26 -19.13 -24.72 15.38
N ILE A 27 -20.16 -24.39 16.14
CA ILE A 27 -21.06 -25.38 16.76
C ILE A 27 -22.47 -25.13 16.27
N ASP A 28 -23.10 -26.18 15.78
CA ASP A 28 -24.52 -26.20 15.45
C ASP A 28 -25.31 -26.93 16.52
N ALA A 29 -26.57 -26.50 16.75
CA ALA A 29 -27.40 -27.08 17.78
C ALA A 29 -27.84 -28.51 17.47
N ASN A 30 -27.98 -28.85 16.17
CA ASN A 30 -28.47 -30.16 15.74
C ASN A 30 -27.31 -31.05 15.28
N ASP A 31 -26.32 -30.45 14.56
CA ASP A 31 -25.23 -31.19 13.92
C ASP A 31 -23.96 -31.28 14.81
N GLY A 32 -23.93 -30.55 15.93
CA GLY A 32 -22.77 -30.52 16.82
C GLY A 32 -21.61 -29.72 16.28
N ASP A 33 -20.39 -30.27 16.28
CA ASP A 33 -19.17 -29.59 15.83
C ASP A 33 -19.07 -29.60 14.29
N VAL A 34 -19.26 -28.44 13.69
CA VAL A 34 -19.13 -28.20 12.26
C VAL A 34 -17.88 -27.32 11.92
N THR A 35 -16.90 -27.27 12.82
CA THR A 35 -15.68 -26.45 12.67
C THR A 35 -14.92 -26.74 11.36
N SER A 36 -14.98 -27.98 10.87
CA SER A 36 -14.33 -28.36 9.61
C SER A 36 -14.94 -27.68 8.37
N SER A 37 -16.15 -27.15 8.48
CA SER A 37 -16.81 -26.39 7.40
C SER A 37 -16.42 -24.92 7.36
N VAL A 38 -15.65 -24.43 8.36
CA VAL A 38 -15.30 -23.01 8.42
C VAL A 38 -14.30 -22.65 7.32
N VAL A 39 -14.66 -21.64 6.57
CA VAL A 39 -13.83 -21.07 5.50
C VAL A 39 -13.68 -19.55 5.65
N VAL A 40 -12.65 -19.01 5.05
CA VAL A 40 -12.51 -17.55 4.84
C VAL A 40 -13.37 -17.19 3.64
N GLU A 41 -14.46 -16.48 3.86
CA GLU A 41 -15.38 -16.03 2.80
C GLU A 41 -14.81 -14.81 2.07
N SER A 42 -14.22 -13.86 2.81
CA SER A 42 -13.60 -12.68 2.23
C SER A 42 -12.57 -12.03 3.15
N VAL A 43 -11.64 -11.28 2.55
CA VAL A 43 -10.64 -10.47 3.25
C VAL A 43 -10.68 -9.06 2.65
N SER A 44 -10.88 -8.04 3.49
CA SER A 44 -10.94 -6.64 3.05
C SER A 44 -9.58 -6.13 2.55
N ASN A 45 -9.59 -4.99 1.87
CA ASN A 45 -8.39 -4.17 1.73
C ASN A 45 -7.87 -3.73 3.10
N PHE A 46 -6.62 -3.21 3.15
CA PHE A 46 -6.05 -2.73 4.40
C PHE A 46 -6.92 -1.63 5.00
N LEU A 47 -7.16 -1.79 6.29
CA LEU A 47 -7.62 -0.74 7.20
C LEU A 47 -6.38 -0.08 7.81
N SER A 48 -6.57 1.02 8.53
CA SER A 48 -5.45 1.71 9.17
C SER A 48 -4.62 0.78 10.08
N GLY A 49 -3.30 0.97 10.08
CA GLY A 49 -2.39 0.25 10.97
C GLY A 49 -2.14 -1.22 10.61
N GLY A 50 -2.20 -1.56 9.32
CA GLY A 50 -1.89 -2.90 8.83
C GLY A 50 -2.90 -3.96 9.26
N ARG A 51 -4.16 -3.58 9.38
CA ARG A 51 -5.28 -4.46 9.73
C ARG A 51 -6.12 -4.77 8.51
N ARG A 52 -6.75 -5.94 8.51
CA ARG A 52 -7.77 -6.35 7.54
C ARG A 52 -8.95 -6.99 8.25
N LEU A 53 -10.14 -6.79 7.73
CA LEU A 53 -11.33 -7.50 8.18
C LEU A 53 -11.42 -8.82 7.43
N VAL A 54 -11.52 -9.91 8.16
CA VAL A 54 -11.75 -11.26 7.64
C VAL A 54 -13.16 -11.67 7.98
N VAL A 55 -13.93 -12.05 6.97
CA VAL A 55 -15.26 -12.65 7.13
C VAL A 55 -15.11 -14.16 7.05
N LEU A 56 -15.58 -14.84 8.09
CA LEU A 56 -15.60 -16.30 8.19
C LEU A 56 -17.02 -16.80 7.98
N ALA A 57 -17.16 -17.93 7.27
CA ALA A 57 -18.43 -18.60 7.07
C ALA A 57 -18.32 -20.07 7.50
N ALA A 58 -19.35 -20.61 8.11
CA ALA A 58 -19.52 -22.03 8.41
C ALA A 58 -20.85 -22.52 7.86
N VAL A 59 -20.90 -23.75 7.40
CA VAL A 59 -22.09 -24.39 6.83
C VAL A 59 -22.42 -25.63 7.65
N ASP A 60 -23.71 -25.80 8.02
CA ASP A 60 -24.21 -27.02 8.65
C ASP A 60 -24.64 -28.08 7.62
N ASN A 61 -25.07 -29.26 8.05
CA ASN A 61 -25.51 -30.35 7.17
C ASN A 61 -26.83 -30.05 6.43
N HIS A 62 -27.52 -28.97 6.80
CA HIS A 62 -28.76 -28.51 6.18
C HIS A 62 -28.53 -27.31 5.23
N ASN A 63 -27.26 -26.98 4.95
CA ASN A 63 -26.84 -25.83 4.12
C ASN A 63 -27.19 -24.46 4.73
N ASN A 64 -27.42 -24.35 6.03
CA ASN A 64 -27.51 -23.04 6.67
C ASN A 64 -26.11 -22.46 6.87
N VAL A 65 -25.95 -21.16 6.57
CA VAL A 65 -24.67 -20.47 6.64
C VAL A 65 -24.66 -19.51 7.83
N SER A 66 -23.68 -19.70 8.72
CA SER A 66 -23.36 -18.73 9.78
C SER A 66 -22.12 -17.94 9.42
N ARG A 67 -22.06 -16.65 9.80
CA ARG A 67 -20.92 -15.78 9.55
C ARG A 67 -20.40 -15.14 10.83
N ALA A 68 -19.09 -14.90 10.86
CA ALA A 68 -18.44 -14.15 11.93
C ALA A 68 -17.30 -13.30 11.34
N ASN A 69 -16.99 -12.19 12.03
CA ASN A 69 -15.96 -11.26 11.61
C ASN A 69 -14.76 -11.30 12.56
N ARG A 70 -13.55 -11.25 12.01
CA ARG A 70 -12.30 -11.17 12.73
C ARG A 70 -11.43 -10.07 12.14
N ILE A 71 -10.71 -9.33 12.97
CA ILE A 71 -9.61 -8.47 12.52
C ILE A 71 -8.32 -9.27 12.53
N VAL A 72 -7.56 -9.21 11.45
CA VAL A 72 -6.18 -9.67 11.41
C VAL A 72 -5.26 -8.47 11.31
N LYS A 73 -4.19 -8.46 12.15
CA LYS A 73 -3.15 -7.44 12.17
C LYS A 73 -1.84 -8.08 11.72
N TYR A 74 -1.23 -7.51 10.69
CA TYR A 74 0.02 -8.02 10.14
C TYR A 74 1.21 -7.50 10.95
N ALA A 75 1.97 -8.42 11.57
CA ALA A 75 3.18 -8.08 12.31
C ALA A 75 4.25 -7.51 11.38
N GLY A 76 4.85 -6.40 11.80
CA GLY A 76 5.93 -5.75 11.02
C GLY A 76 5.49 -5.12 9.70
N TYR A 77 4.17 -5.03 9.43
CA TYR A 77 3.68 -4.31 8.28
C TYR A 77 3.91 -2.80 8.44
N THR A 78 4.39 -2.21 7.36
CA THR A 78 4.45 -0.75 7.17
C THR A 78 3.93 -0.42 5.77
N SER A 79 3.20 0.68 5.66
CA SER A 79 2.75 1.19 4.36
C SER A 79 3.93 1.43 3.39
N PRO A 80 3.69 1.45 2.08
CA PRO A 80 4.73 1.76 1.11
C PRO A 80 5.49 3.04 1.47
N THR A 81 6.81 3.00 1.36
CA THR A 81 7.69 4.12 1.70
C THR A 81 8.37 4.68 0.46
N PHE A 82 8.30 6.00 0.30
CA PHE A 82 8.98 6.74 -0.76
C PHE A 82 10.37 7.13 -0.31
N ASP A 83 11.38 6.94 -1.18
CA ASP A 83 12.76 7.35 -0.97
C ASP A 83 13.25 8.09 -2.21
N LEU A 84 13.39 9.41 -2.10
CA LEU A 84 13.88 10.27 -3.16
C LEU A 84 15.40 10.43 -3.03
N LYS A 85 16.15 9.72 -3.87
CA LYS A 85 17.63 9.68 -3.82
C LYS A 85 18.29 11.00 -4.21
N LYS A 86 17.67 11.74 -5.13
CA LYS A 86 18.17 13.02 -5.63
C LYS A 86 16.99 13.93 -5.94
N PRO A 87 17.17 15.26 -5.85
CA PRO A 87 16.15 16.20 -6.30
C PRO A 87 15.72 15.94 -7.74
N LEU A 88 14.46 16.21 -8.04
CA LEU A 88 13.89 16.10 -9.39
C LEU A 88 14.20 17.39 -10.14
N CYS A 89 15.43 17.52 -10.67
CA CYS A 89 15.89 18.71 -11.37
C CYS A 89 16.13 18.39 -12.84
N PHE A 90 15.62 19.24 -13.74
CA PHE A 90 15.69 19.07 -15.19
C PHE A 90 16.04 20.40 -15.87
N GLU A 91 16.80 20.33 -16.94
CA GLU A 91 17.11 21.48 -17.80
C GLU A 91 15.90 21.82 -18.69
N ALA A 92 15.58 23.10 -18.82
CA ALA A 92 14.48 23.56 -19.65
C ALA A 92 14.72 23.23 -21.13
N GLY A 93 13.64 22.85 -21.82
CA GLY A 93 13.70 22.45 -23.24
C GLY A 93 14.16 21.03 -23.48
N GLY A 94 14.51 20.28 -22.43
CA GLY A 94 14.84 18.86 -22.52
C GLY A 94 13.62 17.99 -22.81
N SER A 95 13.78 16.99 -23.68
CA SER A 95 12.75 15.96 -23.87
C SER A 95 12.87 14.93 -22.72
N VAL A 96 12.10 15.13 -21.66
CA VAL A 96 12.10 14.22 -20.51
C VAL A 96 10.85 13.34 -20.57
N LYS A 97 11.03 12.04 -20.62
CA LYS A 97 9.92 11.08 -20.51
C LYS A 97 9.44 11.00 -19.06
N ASN A 98 8.16 10.66 -18.84
CA ASN A 98 7.63 10.46 -17.51
C ASN A 98 8.44 9.46 -16.67
N GLU A 99 9.01 8.44 -17.30
CA GLU A 99 9.90 7.46 -16.68
C GLU A 99 11.18 8.11 -16.11
N ASP A 100 11.72 9.11 -16.79
CA ASP A 100 12.92 9.85 -16.35
C ASP A 100 12.61 10.81 -15.20
N LEU A 101 11.37 11.32 -15.10
CA LEU A 101 10.96 12.20 -14.01
C LEU A 101 11.08 11.51 -12.65
N LEU A 102 10.83 10.20 -12.60
CA LEU A 102 10.79 9.41 -11.37
C LEU A 102 12.01 8.50 -11.15
N LYS A 103 13.02 8.52 -12.04
CA LYS A 103 14.17 7.60 -11.97
C LYS A 103 14.98 7.67 -10.67
N ASN A 104 14.92 8.79 -9.96
CA ASN A 104 15.60 8.97 -8.67
C ASN A 104 14.72 8.63 -7.46
N LEU A 105 13.47 8.23 -7.72
CA LEU A 105 12.51 7.85 -6.71
C LEU A 105 12.44 6.33 -6.62
N THR A 106 12.53 5.81 -5.41
CA THR A 106 12.27 4.40 -5.13
C THR A 106 11.12 4.27 -4.16
N VAL A 107 10.29 3.26 -4.36
CA VAL A 107 9.20 2.94 -3.45
C VAL A 107 9.32 1.49 -3.02
N LYS A 108 9.36 1.27 -1.72
CA LYS A 108 9.46 -0.07 -1.13
C LYS A 108 8.22 -0.37 -0.32
N ASP A 109 7.72 -1.58 -0.48
CA ASP A 109 6.61 -2.15 0.26
C ASP A 109 7.00 -3.48 0.90
N LYS A 110 6.39 -3.80 2.04
CA LYS A 110 6.70 -5.04 2.77
C LYS A 110 6.05 -6.28 2.15
N ILE A 111 4.98 -6.11 1.39
CA ILE A 111 4.24 -7.21 0.75
C ILE A 111 4.73 -7.40 -0.69
N ASP A 112 4.75 -6.32 -1.47
CA ASP A 112 4.99 -6.38 -2.91
C ASP A 112 6.43 -6.04 -3.31
N GLY A 113 7.28 -5.65 -2.35
CA GLY A 113 8.68 -5.33 -2.62
C GLY A 113 8.86 -3.97 -3.29
N ASP A 114 9.34 -3.94 -4.53
CA ASP A 114 9.61 -2.69 -5.26
C ASP A 114 8.38 -2.25 -6.07
N LEU A 115 7.80 -1.12 -5.67
CA LEU A 115 6.65 -0.49 -6.34
C LEU A 115 7.01 0.76 -7.15
N SER A 116 8.30 1.04 -7.38
CA SER A 116 8.77 2.27 -8.04
C SER A 116 8.12 2.49 -9.40
N ASN A 117 7.91 1.42 -10.18
CA ASN A 117 7.29 1.49 -11.51
C ASN A 117 5.75 1.63 -11.48
N GLN A 118 5.14 1.55 -10.30
CA GLN A 118 3.68 1.67 -10.12
C GLN A 118 3.26 3.04 -9.59
N VAL A 119 4.22 3.94 -9.38
CA VAL A 119 3.96 5.30 -8.92
C VAL A 119 3.19 6.08 -9.97
N LYS A 120 2.10 6.71 -9.56
CA LYS A 120 1.27 7.59 -10.40
C LYS A 120 1.47 9.05 -9.98
N ILE A 121 1.55 9.93 -10.97
CA ILE A 121 1.55 11.38 -10.75
C ILE A 121 0.09 11.83 -10.74
N LEU A 122 -0.35 12.39 -9.61
CA LEU A 122 -1.74 12.83 -9.38
C LEU A 122 -1.85 14.36 -9.47
N THR A 123 -1.25 15.00 -10.44
CA THR A 123 -1.34 16.45 -10.49
C THR A 123 -2.38 16.92 -11.49
N ASN A 124 -3.17 17.91 -11.08
CA ASN A 124 -3.90 18.78 -12.00
C ASN A 124 -2.97 19.88 -12.56
N SER A 125 -1.72 19.94 -12.10
CA SER A 125 -0.70 20.89 -12.52
C SER A 125 0.10 20.29 -13.68
N VAL A 126 0.08 20.95 -14.80
CA VAL A 126 0.96 20.59 -15.92
C VAL A 126 2.38 20.97 -15.51
N VAL A 127 3.28 19.98 -15.47
CA VAL A 127 4.71 20.24 -15.34
C VAL A 127 5.19 20.76 -16.70
N ASP A 128 5.51 22.05 -16.77
CA ASP A 128 6.07 22.63 -17.96
C ASP A 128 7.59 22.49 -17.96
N LEU A 129 8.09 21.55 -18.74
CA LEU A 129 9.52 21.28 -18.85
C LEU A 129 10.28 22.28 -19.76
N TYR A 130 9.58 23.23 -20.36
CA TYR A 130 10.20 24.25 -21.20
C TYR A 130 10.39 25.59 -20.46
N THR A 131 9.65 25.81 -19.40
CA THR A 131 9.72 27.04 -18.62
C THR A 131 10.43 26.80 -17.29
N PRO A 132 11.53 27.51 -16.99
CA PRO A 132 12.18 27.43 -15.68
C PRO A 132 11.20 27.76 -14.55
N GLY A 133 11.21 26.93 -13.50
CA GLY A 133 10.30 27.11 -12.37
C GLY A 133 10.22 25.90 -11.45
N GLU A 134 9.41 26.02 -10.41
CA GLU A 134 9.13 24.96 -9.46
C GLU A 134 7.71 24.42 -9.67
N TYR A 135 7.61 23.11 -9.88
CA TYR A 135 6.36 22.42 -10.17
C TYR A 135 6.06 21.40 -9.08
N PRO A 136 5.15 21.75 -8.14
CA PRO A 136 4.76 20.80 -7.10
C PRO A 136 3.98 19.65 -7.72
N VAL A 137 4.34 18.42 -7.36
CA VAL A 137 3.69 17.20 -7.82
C VAL A 137 3.25 16.34 -6.64
N LYS A 138 2.08 15.73 -6.76
CA LYS A 138 1.61 14.72 -5.82
C LYS A 138 1.75 13.35 -6.46
N LEU A 139 2.51 12.49 -5.84
CA LEU A 139 2.74 11.12 -6.26
C LEU A 139 1.88 10.18 -5.41
N GLN A 140 1.45 9.07 -5.98
CA GLN A 140 0.67 8.06 -5.28
C GLN A 140 1.08 6.66 -5.73
N VAL A 141 1.05 5.73 -4.79
CA VAL A 141 1.22 4.31 -5.04
C VAL A 141 0.25 3.52 -4.18
N SER A 142 -0.19 2.37 -4.68
CA SER A 142 -0.99 1.40 -3.91
C SER A 142 -0.32 0.03 -4.00
N ASN A 143 -0.33 -0.71 -2.89
CA ASN A 143 0.10 -2.10 -2.90
C ASN A 143 -1.06 -3.05 -3.26
N SER A 144 -0.76 -4.34 -3.44
CA SER A 144 -1.75 -5.37 -3.78
C SER A 144 -2.83 -5.59 -2.73
N ALA A 145 -2.55 -5.19 -1.49
CA ALA A 145 -3.50 -5.26 -0.39
C ALA A 145 -4.40 -4.01 -0.27
N GLY A 146 -4.28 -3.05 -1.19
CA GLY A 146 -5.12 -1.86 -1.27
C GLY A 146 -4.68 -0.71 -0.36
N ASP A 147 -3.52 -0.80 0.30
CA ASP A 147 -2.96 0.34 1.04
C ASP A 147 -2.39 1.37 0.06
N THR A 148 -2.83 2.62 0.21
CA THR A 148 -2.52 3.70 -0.72
C THR A 148 -1.82 4.85 0.00
N VAL A 149 -0.64 5.20 -0.46
CA VAL A 149 0.19 6.27 0.10
C VAL A 149 0.44 7.36 -0.92
N SER A 150 0.42 8.61 -0.48
CA SER A 150 0.77 9.78 -1.30
C SER A 150 2.04 10.45 -0.78
N PHE A 151 2.84 10.97 -1.71
CA PHE A 151 4.06 11.70 -1.45
C PHE A 151 4.05 13.02 -2.25
N GLN A 152 4.42 14.12 -1.60
CA GLN A 152 4.56 15.41 -2.27
C GLN A 152 6.03 15.65 -2.62
N ALA A 153 6.30 16.03 -3.87
CA ALA A 153 7.61 16.40 -4.36
C ALA A 153 7.53 17.68 -5.19
N THR A 154 8.66 18.30 -5.43
CA THR A 154 8.78 19.44 -6.35
C THR A 154 9.70 19.07 -7.48
N ILE A 155 9.27 19.29 -8.72
CA ILE A 155 10.11 19.21 -9.91
C ILE A 155 10.66 20.61 -10.16
N GLN A 156 11.99 20.74 -10.22
CA GLN A 156 12.66 21.99 -10.56
C GLN A 156 13.11 21.93 -12.00
N VAL A 157 12.65 22.90 -12.79
CA VAL A 157 13.13 23.14 -14.16
C VAL A 157 14.04 24.35 -14.12
N TYR A 158 15.29 24.22 -14.57
CA TYR A 158 16.28 25.30 -14.55
C TYR A 158 16.75 25.67 -15.96
N ASP A 159 17.17 26.93 -16.13
CA ASP A 159 17.79 27.38 -17.37
C ASP A 159 19.28 26.99 -17.38
N GLY A 160 19.64 26.02 -18.22
CA GLY A 160 21.02 25.54 -18.34
C GLY A 160 22.01 26.60 -18.92
N THR A 161 21.50 27.66 -19.52
CA THR A 161 22.33 28.77 -20.04
C THR A 161 22.75 29.74 -18.94
N ASN A 162 21.96 29.79 -17.83
CA ASN A 162 22.27 30.67 -16.70
C ASN A 162 22.78 29.83 -15.50
N ARG A 163 24.11 29.87 -15.29
CA ARG A 163 24.76 29.14 -14.19
C ARG A 163 24.26 29.53 -12.81
N ALA A 164 23.65 30.72 -12.65
CA ALA A 164 23.08 31.16 -11.36
C ALA A 164 21.78 30.41 -11.03
N ASP A 165 21.10 29.88 -12.01
CA ASP A 165 19.82 29.18 -11.83
C ASP A 165 19.98 27.66 -11.59
N ILE A 166 21.22 27.14 -11.67
CA ILE A 166 21.48 25.73 -11.33
C ILE A 166 21.24 25.53 -9.85
N PRO A 167 20.28 24.68 -9.44
CA PRO A 167 19.97 24.47 -8.04
C PRO A 167 21.20 24.00 -7.27
N PHE A 168 21.66 24.79 -6.32
CA PHE A 168 22.69 24.36 -5.37
C PHE A 168 22.08 23.33 -4.42
N ILE A 169 22.47 22.09 -4.57
CA ILE A 169 22.10 21.01 -3.66
C ILE A 169 22.86 21.26 -2.35
N HIS A 170 22.25 21.94 -1.40
CA HIS A 170 22.71 21.95 -0.03
C HIS A 170 22.42 20.57 0.58
N LEU A 171 23.42 19.68 0.53
CA LEU A 171 23.39 18.44 1.31
C LEU A 171 23.41 18.83 2.78
N LYS A 172 22.25 18.91 3.41
CA LYS A 172 22.18 18.85 4.88
C LYS A 172 22.67 17.45 5.27
N LYS A 173 23.85 17.37 5.85
CA LYS A 173 24.26 16.20 6.64
C LYS A 173 23.32 16.13 7.84
N TYR A 174 22.55 15.08 7.92
CA TYR A 174 21.85 14.65 9.14
C TYR A 174 22.75 13.68 9.89
#